data_fd710c3f1330d8877fc30814f16413ac
#
_entry.id   fd710c3f1330d8877fc30814f16413ac
#
_cell.length_a   1.000
_cell.length_b   1.000
_cell.length_c   1.000
_cell.angle_alpha   90.00
_cell.angle_beta   90.00
_cell.angle_gamma   90.00
#
_symmetry.space_group_name_H-M   'P 1'
#
loop_
_entity.id
_entity.type
_entity.pdbx_description
1 polymer ?
#
loop_
_entity_poly.entity_id
_entity_poly.type
_entity_poly.pdbx_seq_one_letter_code
_entity_poly.pdbx_strand_id
1 'polypeptide(L)'
;MITVSNVSVQFGKRVLFNDVNLKFTSGNCYGIIGANGAGKSTFLRTIYGDLDPTTGTIALGPGERLSVLSQDHFKWDSYTVMDTVMMGHTVLWDIMKQREELYAKEDFTDEDGLKVSELEEKFAELDGWNAESDAAMLLSGLGVKEDKHYVLMGELSGKEKVRVMLAQALYGNPDNLLLDEPTNDLDMETVTWLEEYLANFEHTVLVVSHDRHFLDSVCTHTVDIDYGKINMFAGNYSFWYESSQLALRQQQNQKA
;
A
#
# COMPACT_ATOMS: atom_id res chain seq x y z
N MET A 1 12.34 0.68 2.49
CA MET A 1 12.66 2.06 2.92
C MET A 1 12.40 3.01 1.76
N ILE A 2 11.68 4.09 2.03
CA ILE A 2 11.41 5.14 1.04
C ILE A 2 12.16 6.39 1.47
N THR A 3 12.96 6.95 0.56
CA THR A 3 13.72 8.19 0.81
C THR A 3 13.19 9.30 -0.09
N VAL A 4 12.71 10.36 0.54
CA VAL A 4 12.21 11.57 -0.13
C VAL A 4 13.25 12.67 0.06
N SER A 5 13.84 13.17 -1.03
CA SER A 5 14.96 14.12 -1.01
C SER A 5 14.61 15.39 -1.79
N ASN A 6 14.52 16.51 -1.09
CA ASN A 6 14.28 17.85 -1.65
C ASN A 6 13.07 17.91 -2.60
N VAL A 7 12.01 17.19 -2.27
CA VAL A 7 10.82 17.06 -3.13
C VAL A 7 9.89 18.26 -2.94
N SER A 8 9.55 18.88 -4.06
CA SER A 8 8.53 19.91 -4.14
C SER A 8 7.51 19.55 -5.20
N VAL A 9 6.24 19.85 -4.95
CA VAL A 9 5.16 19.68 -5.93
C VAL A 9 4.40 21.00 -6.03
N GLN A 10 4.31 21.52 -7.27
CA GLN A 10 3.68 22.79 -7.59
C GLN A 10 2.81 22.64 -8.84
N PHE A 11 1.59 23.15 -8.78
CA PHE A 11 0.69 23.25 -9.92
C PHE A 11 0.49 24.73 -10.27
N GLY A 12 1.11 25.17 -11.37
CA GLY A 12 1.12 26.60 -11.73
C GLY A 12 1.77 27.44 -10.63
N LYS A 13 1.01 28.34 -10.03
CA LYS A 13 1.47 29.19 -8.91
C LYS A 13 1.19 28.58 -7.54
N ARG A 14 0.45 27.47 -7.47
CA ARG A 14 0.10 26.82 -6.21
C ARG A 14 1.16 25.79 -5.82
N VAL A 15 1.85 26.08 -4.74
CA VAL A 15 2.79 25.15 -4.12
C VAL A 15 2.02 24.27 -3.12
N LEU A 16 1.97 22.96 -3.35
CA LEU A 16 1.34 22.02 -2.42
C LEU A 16 2.27 21.71 -1.25
N PHE A 17 3.53 21.39 -1.53
CA PHE A 17 4.57 21.24 -0.53
C PHE A 17 5.94 21.52 -1.17
N ASN A 18 6.89 21.94 -0.35
CA ASN A 18 8.17 22.43 -0.81
C ASN A 18 9.31 21.87 0.04
N ASP A 19 10.39 21.46 -0.63
CA ASP A 19 11.66 21.01 -0.03
C ASP A 19 11.48 19.95 1.05
N VAL A 20 10.73 18.90 0.72
CA VAL A 20 10.43 17.80 1.63
C VAL A 20 11.57 16.81 1.68
N ASN A 21 12.04 16.53 2.90
CA ASN A 21 13.07 15.53 3.17
C ASN A 21 12.57 14.57 4.26
N LEU A 22 12.28 13.35 3.88
CA LEU A 22 11.74 12.32 4.77
C LEU A 22 12.34 10.96 4.46
N LYS A 23 12.43 10.14 5.50
CA LYS A 23 12.80 8.73 5.42
C LYS A 23 11.73 7.87 6.08
N PHE A 24 11.21 6.92 5.32
CA PHE A 24 10.25 5.94 5.82
C PHE A 24 10.95 4.59 5.94
N THR A 25 11.09 4.09 7.16
CA THR A 25 11.86 2.88 7.46
C THR A 25 10.97 1.68 7.78
N SER A 26 11.49 0.48 7.56
CA SER A 26 10.79 -0.78 7.85
C SER A 26 10.41 -0.90 9.33
N GLY A 27 9.32 -1.62 9.58
CA GLY A 27 8.80 -1.83 10.93
C GLY A 27 7.93 -0.70 11.45
N ASN A 28 7.69 0.32 10.66
CA ASN A 28 6.92 1.50 11.04
C ASN A 28 5.70 1.68 10.13
N CYS A 29 4.64 2.21 10.72
CA CYS A 29 3.45 2.63 10.03
C CYS A 29 3.28 4.15 10.19
N TYR A 30 3.24 4.85 9.08
CA TYR A 30 3.19 6.31 9.00
C TYR A 30 1.77 6.75 8.62
N GLY A 31 1.08 7.41 9.55
CA GLY A 31 -0.24 7.99 9.29
C GLY A 31 -0.10 9.40 8.72
N ILE A 32 -0.55 9.60 7.50
CA ILE A 32 -0.50 10.89 6.81
C ILE A 32 -1.79 11.63 7.09
N ILE A 33 -1.67 12.79 7.69
CA ILE A 33 -2.78 13.66 8.08
C ILE A 33 -2.63 15.05 7.47
N GLY A 34 -3.72 15.78 7.46
CA GLY A 34 -3.77 17.14 6.93
C GLY A 34 -5.21 17.50 6.55
N ALA A 35 -5.45 18.77 6.32
CA ALA A 35 -6.75 19.26 5.85
C ALA A 35 -7.07 18.72 4.45
N ASN A 36 -8.36 18.67 4.10
CA ASN A 36 -8.77 18.35 2.73
C ASN A 36 -8.16 19.38 1.76
N GLY A 37 -7.55 18.86 0.68
CA GLY A 37 -6.85 19.70 -0.29
C GLY A 37 -5.43 20.09 0.12
N ALA A 38 -4.91 19.60 1.26
CA ALA A 38 -3.52 19.85 1.68
C ALA A 38 -2.48 19.06 0.87
N GLY A 39 -2.90 18.04 0.11
CA GLY A 39 -2.03 17.28 -0.77
C GLY A 39 -1.69 15.87 -0.31
N LYS A 40 -2.47 15.27 0.59
CA LYS A 40 -2.24 13.91 1.12
C LYS A 40 -2.19 12.86 0.00
N SER A 41 -3.23 12.77 -0.79
CA SER A 41 -3.30 11.83 -1.92
C SER A 41 -2.27 12.16 -3.00
N THR A 42 -2.00 13.45 -3.23
CA THR A 42 -0.96 13.90 -4.16
C THR A 42 0.43 13.45 -3.70
N PHE A 43 0.70 13.53 -2.40
CA PHE A 43 1.96 13.05 -1.84
C PHE A 43 2.14 11.54 -2.06
N LEU A 44 1.11 10.72 -1.82
CA LEU A 44 1.15 9.29 -2.12
C LEU A 44 1.39 9.02 -3.61
N ARG A 45 0.67 9.73 -4.50
CA ARG A 45 0.84 9.60 -5.95
C ARG A 45 2.25 9.94 -6.40
N THR A 46 2.87 10.93 -5.78
CA THR A 46 4.26 11.30 -6.05
C THR A 46 5.21 10.17 -5.62
N ILE A 47 4.96 9.54 -4.47
CA ILE A 47 5.78 8.42 -3.98
C ILE A 47 5.70 7.22 -4.91
N TYR A 48 4.51 6.84 -5.40
CA TYR A 48 4.41 5.67 -6.28
C TYR A 48 4.62 5.95 -7.77
N GLY A 49 4.98 7.19 -8.12
CA GLY A 49 5.42 7.53 -9.48
C GLY A 49 4.31 7.89 -10.46
N ASP A 50 3.04 8.00 -10.02
CA ASP A 50 1.93 8.44 -10.86
C ASP A 50 1.97 9.95 -11.14
N LEU A 51 2.68 10.68 -10.32
CA LEU A 51 2.91 12.12 -10.46
C LEU A 51 4.39 12.41 -10.26
N ASP A 52 5.03 13.06 -11.23
CA ASP A 52 6.41 13.48 -11.12
C ASP A 52 6.53 14.69 -10.18
N PRO A 53 7.51 14.71 -9.25
CA PRO A 53 7.76 15.90 -8.44
C PRO A 53 8.27 17.04 -9.34
N THR A 54 7.96 18.28 -8.96
CA THR A 54 8.50 19.46 -9.65
C THR A 54 10.00 19.55 -9.47
N THR A 55 10.49 19.26 -8.26
CA THR A 55 11.91 19.14 -7.93
C THR A 55 12.13 17.97 -6.97
N GLY A 56 13.36 17.52 -6.86
CA GLY A 56 13.75 16.47 -5.94
C GLY A 56 13.56 15.06 -6.46
N THR A 57 13.86 14.09 -5.63
CA THR A 57 13.83 12.66 -5.97
C THR A 57 13.21 11.81 -4.87
N ILE A 58 12.60 10.71 -5.29
CA ILE A 58 12.08 9.69 -4.38
C ILE A 58 12.70 8.36 -4.77
N ALA A 59 13.31 7.67 -3.82
CA ALA A 59 13.99 6.40 -4.04
C ALA A 59 13.52 5.32 -3.07
N LEU A 60 13.38 4.10 -3.59
CA LEU A 60 13.17 2.89 -2.78
C LEU A 60 14.53 2.27 -2.44
N GLY A 61 14.58 1.46 -1.39
CA GLY A 61 15.74 0.61 -1.12
C GLY A 61 16.02 -0.34 -2.28
N PRO A 62 17.28 -0.79 -2.46
CA PRO A 62 17.63 -1.68 -3.58
C PRO A 62 16.83 -2.98 -3.57
N GLY A 63 16.21 -3.31 -4.70
CA GLY A 63 15.42 -4.52 -4.86
C GLY A 63 14.09 -4.53 -4.10
N GLU A 64 13.73 -3.44 -3.46
CA GLU A 64 12.47 -3.33 -2.73
C GLU A 64 11.26 -3.16 -3.65
N ARG A 65 10.15 -3.76 -3.24
CA ARG A 65 8.87 -3.72 -3.94
C ARG A 65 7.92 -2.74 -3.28
N LEU A 66 7.22 -1.97 -4.10
CA LEU A 66 6.19 -1.02 -3.69
C LEU A 66 4.82 -1.56 -4.08
N SER A 67 3.89 -1.58 -3.15
CA SER A 67 2.50 -1.94 -3.40
C SER A 67 1.59 -0.77 -3.04
N VAL A 68 0.59 -0.54 -3.88
CA VAL A 68 -0.35 0.59 -3.74
C VAL A 68 -1.77 0.08 -3.84
N LEU A 69 -2.64 0.56 -2.95
CA LEU A 69 -4.07 0.29 -3.05
C LEU A 69 -4.65 1.01 -4.28
N SER A 70 -5.07 0.22 -5.28
CA SER A 70 -5.66 0.75 -6.51
C SER A 70 -7.07 1.30 -6.27
N GLN A 71 -7.35 2.47 -6.82
CA GLN A 71 -8.68 3.09 -6.80
C GLN A 71 -9.55 2.71 -8.01
N ASP A 72 -8.97 2.08 -9.03
CA ASP A 72 -9.69 1.58 -10.20
C ASP A 72 -10.23 0.18 -9.93
N HIS A 73 -11.51 0.10 -9.56
CA HIS A 73 -12.18 -1.15 -9.24
C HIS A 73 -12.66 -1.94 -10.46
N PHE A 74 -12.64 -1.35 -11.65
CA PHE A 74 -13.18 -1.94 -12.88
C PHE A 74 -12.13 -2.54 -13.80
N LYS A 75 -10.89 -2.18 -13.62
CA LYS A 75 -9.76 -2.63 -14.44
C LYS A 75 -9.64 -4.15 -14.52
N TRP A 76 -10.10 -4.85 -13.49
CA TRP A 76 -9.88 -6.28 -13.29
C TRP A 76 -11.13 -7.14 -13.58
N ASP A 77 -12.20 -6.56 -14.13
CA ASP A 77 -13.52 -7.21 -14.28
C ASP A 77 -13.48 -8.53 -15.07
N SER A 78 -12.53 -8.70 -15.98
CA SER A 78 -12.35 -9.92 -16.78
C SER A 78 -11.52 -11.01 -16.10
N TYR A 79 -10.95 -10.73 -14.94
CA TYR A 79 -10.14 -11.68 -14.16
C TYR A 79 -10.92 -12.25 -12.99
N THR A 80 -10.53 -13.45 -12.54
CA THR A 80 -11.08 -14.02 -11.31
C THR A 80 -10.62 -13.22 -10.09
N VAL A 81 -11.35 -13.33 -9.01
CA VAL A 81 -10.98 -12.71 -7.72
C VAL A 81 -9.59 -13.19 -7.27
N MET A 82 -9.35 -14.49 -7.33
CA MET A 82 -8.07 -15.09 -6.94
C MET A 82 -6.91 -14.55 -7.80
N ASP A 83 -7.05 -14.54 -9.11
CA ASP A 83 -6.03 -14.03 -10.02
C ASP A 83 -5.78 -12.54 -9.78
N THR A 84 -6.82 -11.75 -9.54
CA THR A 84 -6.71 -10.32 -9.25
C THR A 84 -5.84 -10.06 -8.03
N VAL A 85 -6.02 -10.83 -6.96
CA VAL A 85 -5.18 -10.70 -5.75
C VAL A 85 -3.74 -11.08 -6.05
N MET A 86 -3.52 -12.21 -6.71
CA MET A 86 -2.16 -12.70 -7.03
C MET A 86 -1.41 -11.76 -7.99
N MET A 87 -2.10 -11.06 -8.87
CA MET A 87 -1.51 -10.02 -9.72
C MET A 87 -0.94 -8.82 -8.96
N GLY A 88 -1.25 -8.69 -7.68
CA GLY A 88 -0.63 -7.69 -6.80
C GLY A 88 0.88 -7.89 -6.64
N HIS A 89 1.38 -9.09 -6.81
CA HIS A 89 2.82 -9.39 -6.88
C HIS A 89 3.20 -9.69 -8.34
N THR A 90 3.52 -8.66 -9.10
CA THR A 90 3.73 -8.75 -10.54
C THR A 90 4.86 -9.70 -10.92
N VAL A 91 5.96 -9.71 -10.18
CA VAL A 91 7.10 -10.61 -10.44
C VAL A 91 6.70 -12.06 -10.28
N LEU A 92 6.06 -12.40 -9.18
CA LEU A 92 5.57 -13.77 -8.94
C LEU A 92 4.52 -14.19 -9.97
N TRP A 93 3.59 -13.28 -10.29
CA TRP A 93 2.56 -13.54 -11.30
C TRP A 93 3.16 -13.85 -12.68
N ASP A 94 4.16 -13.09 -13.12
CA ASP A 94 4.85 -13.32 -14.37
C ASP A 94 5.56 -14.69 -14.39
N ILE A 95 6.21 -15.06 -13.29
CA ILE A 95 6.84 -16.37 -13.14
C ILE A 95 5.81 -17.50 -13.21
N MET A 96 4.69 -17.36 -12.55
CA MET A 96 3.59 -18.33 -12.58
C MET A 96 3.07 -18.53 -14.00
N LYS A 97 2.87 -17.45 -14.76
CA LYS A 97 2.39 -17.49 -16.13
C LYS A 97 3.40 -18.12 -17.09
N GLN A 98 4.67 -17.78 -16.96
CA GLN A 98 5.73 -18.40 -17.76
C GLN A 98 5.86 -19.90 -17.49
N ARG A 99 5.72 -20.32 -16.23
CA ARG A 99 5.70 -21.76 -15.86
C ARG A 99 4.54 -22.48 -16.56
N GLU A 100 3.33 -21.93 -16.46
CA GLU A 100 2.14 -22.53 -17.10
C GLU A 100 2.29 -22.67 -18.60
N GLU A 101 2.80 -21.64 -19.27
CA GLU A 101 3.04 -21.65 -20.71
C GLU A 101 4.06 -22.73 -21.12
N LEU A 102 5.15 -22.85 -20.38
CA LEU A 102 6.19 -23.85 -20.67
C LEU A 102 5.70 -25.28 -20.44
N TYR A 103 4.96 -25.52 -19.35
CA TYR A 103 4.39 -26.84 -19.07
C TYR A 103 3.26 -27.23 -20.05
N ALA A 104 2.59 -26.28 -20.64
CA ALA A 104 1.54 -26.50 -21.65
C ALA A 104 2.09 -26.66 -23.07
N LYS A 105 3.38 -26.47 -23.28
CA LYS A 105 4.01 -26.49 -24.58
C LYS A 105 4.11 -27.92 -25.13
N GLU A 106 3.62 -28.15 -26.35
CA GLU A 106 3.67 -29.48 -27.00
C GLU A 106 5.09 -29.85 -27.41
N ASP A 107 5.84 -28.88 -27.98
CA ASP A 107 7.23 -29.04 -28.40
C ASP A 107 8.22 -28.63 -27.34
N PHE A 108 8.30 -29.42 -26.25
CA PHE A 108 9.19 -29.13 -25.13
C PHE A 108 10.64 -29.46 -25.51
N THR A 109 11.51 -28.46 -25.54
CA THR A 109 12.93 -28.59 -25.89
C THR A 109 13.83 -28.66 -24.65
N ASP A 110 15.12 -28.99 -24.83
CA ASP A 110 16.11 -28.96 -23.76
C ASP A 110 16.30 -27.53 -23.21
N GLU A 111 16.22 -26.51 -24.06
CA GLU A 111 16.24 -25.11 -23.62
C GLU A 111 15.04 -24.77 -22.73
N ASP A 112 13.86 -25.29 -23.07
CA ASP A 112 12.66 -25.14 -22.27
C ASP A 112 12.83 -25.78 -20.88
N GLY A 113 13.52 -26.91 -20.79
CA GLY A 113 13.86 -27.59 -19.55
C GLY A 113 14.77 -26.75 -18.64
N LEU A 114 15.78 -26.09 -19.21
CA LEU A 114 16.64 -25.16 -18.47
C LEU A 114 15.86 -23.95 -17.97
N LYS A 115 15.01 -23.40 -18.78
CA LYS A 115 14.18 -22.25 -18.43
C LYS A 115 13.18 -22.58 -17.32
N VAL A 116 12.56 -23.76 -17.39
CA VAL A 116 11.67 -24.27 -16.33
C VAL A 116 12.43 -24.39 -14.99
N SER A 117 13.65 -24.91 -15.01
CA SER A 117 14.47 -25.03 -13.80
C SER A 117 14.76 -23.68 -13.15
N GLU A 118 15.08 -22.65 -13.96
CA GLU A 118 15.26 -21.28 -13.46
C GLU A 118 13.98 -20.71 -12.86
N LEU A 119 12.85 -20.91 -13.54
CA LEU A 119 11.55 -20.43 -13.09
C LEU A 119 11.10 -21.13 -11.80
N GLU A 120 11.33 -22.43 -11.67
CA GLU A 120 11.03 -23.20 -10.44
C GLU A 120 11.84 -22.69 -9.26
N GLU A 121 13.12 -22.37 -9.45
CA GLU A 121 13.97 -21.80 -8.41
C GLU A 121 13.44 -20.46 -7.93
N LYS A 122 13.14 -19.55 -8.85
CA LYS A 122 12.56 -18.23 -8.54
C LYS A 122 11.18 -18.35 -7.91
N PHE A 123 10.36 -19.27 -8.38
CA PHE A 123 9.04 -19.55 -7.84
C PHE A 123 9.11 -20.00 -6.37
N ALA A 124 10.04 -20.89 -6.06
CA ALA A 124 10.28 -21.35 -4.69
C ALA A 124 10.82 -20.22 -3.79
N GLU A 125 11.75 -19.41 -4.27
CA GLU A 125 12.29 -18.26 -3.54
C GLU A 125 11.22 -17.24 -3.17
N LEU A 126 10.22 -17.04 -4.02
CA LEU A 126 9.12 -16.13 -3.81
C LEU A 126 7.91 -16.77 -3.09
N ASP A 127 8.09 -17.95 -2.54
CA ASP A 127 7.04 -18.73 -1.86
C ASP A 127 5.81 -18.99 -2.75
N GLY A 128 6.06 -19.28 -4.03
CA GLY A 128 5.02 -19.49 -5.03
C GLY A 128 4.08 -20.65 -4.76
N TRP A 129 4.54 -21.68 -4.04
CA TRP A 129 3.72 -22.83 -3.65
C TRP A 129 2.58 -22.45 -2.70
N ASN A 130 2.73 -21.37 -1.94
CA ASN A 130 1.70 -20.83 -1.04
C ASN A 130 0.91 -19.66 -1.64
N ALA A 131 1.09 -19.36 -2.93
CA ALA A 131 0.49 -18.21 -3.58
C ALA A 131 -1.03 -18.14 -3.41
N GLU A 132 -1.74 -19.22 -3.74
CA GLU A 132 -3.20 -19.27 -3.61
C GLU A 132 -3.67 -19.28 -2.16
N SER A 133 -3.01 -20.01 -1.29
CA SER A 133 -3.38 -20.07 0.13
C SER A 133 -3.17 -18.73 0.83
N ASP A 134 -2.10 -18.01 0.49
CA ASP A 134 -1.85 -16.65 1.01
C ASP A 134 -2.91 -15.66 0.52
N ALA A 135 -3.26 -15.72 -0.76
CA ALA A 135 -4.34 -14.90 -1.33
C ALA A 135 -5.68 -15.22 -0.68
N ALA A 136 -6.01 -16.49 -0.48
CA ALA A 136 -7.25 -16.93 0.15
C ALA A 136 -7.35 -16.45 1.60
N MET A 137 -6.25 -16.47 2.35
CA MET A 137 -6.19 -15.95 3.72
C MET A 137 -6.53 -14.45 3.78
N LEU A 138 -5.94 -13.66 2.89
CA LEU A 138 -6.23 -12.23 2.80
C LEU A 138 -7.69 -11.97 2.43
N LEU A 139 -8.21 -12.66 1.43
CA LEU A 139 -9.60 -12.53 1.01
C LEU A 139 -10.57 -12.87 2.13
N SER A 140 -10.35 -13.99 2.82
CA SER A 140 -11.19 -14.41 3.93
C SER A 140 -11.14 -13.43 5.10
N GLY A 141 -9.95 -12.94 5.44
CA GLY A 141 -9.77 -11.91 6.48
C GLY A 141 -10.49 -10.61 6.17
N LEU A 142 -10.53 -10.24 4.91
CA LEU A 142 -11.21 -9.03 4.43
C LEU A 142 -12.71 -9.25 4.16
N GLY A 143 -13.25 -10.42 4.51
CA GLY A 143 -14.67 -10.69 4.42
C GLY A 143 -15.18 -11.13 3.05
N VAL A 144 -14.28 -11.52 2.15
CA VAL A 144 -14.64 -12.15 0.88
C VAL A 144 -14.74 -13.65 1.10
N LYS A 145 -15.93 -14.20 1.03
CA LYS A 145 -16.22 -15.61 1.30
C LYS A 145 -15.58 -16.53 0.27
N GLU A 146 -15.25 -17.75 0.68
CA GLU A 146 -14.55 -18.74 -0.14
C GLU A 146 -15.28 -19.06 -1.46
N ASP A 147 -16.61 -19.08 -1.46
CA ASP A 147 -17.42 -19.29 -2.66
C ASP A 147 -17.26 -18.20 -3.74
N LYS A 148 -16.68 -17.05 -3.37
CA LYS A 148 -16.43 -15.93 -4.27
C LYS A 148 -14.98 -15.80 -4.72
N HIS A 149 -14.07 -16.65 -4.26
CA HIS A 149 -12.66 -16.53 -4.59
C HIS A 149 -12.34 -16.79 -6.07
N TYR A 150 -13.17 -17.57 -6.77
CA TYR A 150 -12.93 -17.94 -8.18
C TYR A 150 -13.96 -17.37 -9.15
N VAL A 151 -14.88 -16.52 -8.68
CA VAL A 151 -15.77 -15.80 -9.58
C VAL A 151 -15.04 -14.65 -10.28
N LEU A 152 -15.58 -14.16 -11.38
CA LEU A 152 -15.03 -12.99 -12.05
C LEU A 152 -15.24 -11.72 -11.23
N MET A 153 -14.28 -10.83 -11.23
CA MET A 153 -14.41 -9.52 -10.56
C MET A 153 -15.65 -8.75 -11.00
N GLY A 154 -16.00 -8.83 -12.28
CA GLY A 154 -17.18 -8.17 -12.83
C GLY A 154 -18.52 -8.62 -12.22
N GLU A 155 -18.55 -9.80 -11.59
CA GLU A 155 -19.75 -10.35 -10.93
C GLU A 155 -19.92 -9.84 -9.49
N LEU A 156 -18.90 -9.19 -8.93
CA LEU A 156 -18.94 -8.67 -7.56
C LEU A 156 -19.66 -7.32 -7.48
N SER A 157 -20.23 -7.03 -6.30
CA SER A 157 -20.68 -5.68 -5.95
C SER A 157 -19.50 -4.72 -5.80
N GLY A 158 -19.77 -3.41 -5.84
CA GLY A 158 -18.73 -2.40 -5.63
C GLY A 158 -18.02 -2.55 -4.29
N LYS A 159 -18.74 -2.87 -3.22
CA LYS A 159 -18.17 -3.10 -1.88
C LYS A 159 -17.26 -4.33 -1.82
N GLU A 160 -17.65 -5.41 -2.50
CA GLU A 160 -16.83 -6.61 -2.59
C GLU A 160 -15.55 -6.34 -3.40
N LYS A 161 -15.64 -5.59 -4.50
CA LYS A 161 -14.48 -5.19 -5.31
C LYS A 161 -13.45 -4.41 -4.48
N VAL A 162 -13.88 -3.47 -3.63
CA VAL A 162 -13.00 -2.71 -2.74
C VAL A 162 -12.19 -3.64 -1.83
N ARG A 163 -12.84 -4.65 -1.26
CA ARG A 163 -12.17 -5.64 -0.39
C ARG A 163 -11.14 -6.47 -1.13
N VAL A 164 -11.43 -6.87 -2.36
CA VAL A 164 -10.49 -7.60 -3.22
C VAL A 164 -9.30 -6.73 -3.59
N MET A 165 -9.52 -5.45 -3.91
CA MET A 165 -8.43 -4.52 -4.22
C MET A 165 -7.52 -4.30 -3.01
N LEU A 166 -8.07 -4.27 -1.80
CA LEU A 166 -7.28 -4.20 -0.58
C LEU A 166 -6.46 -5.49 -0.38
N ALA A 167 -7.04 -6.66 -0.61
CA ALA A 167 -6.31 -7.93 -0.59
C ALA A 167 -5.15 -7.93 -1.60
N GLN A 168 -5.38 -7.44 -2.82
CA GLN A 168 -4.34 -7.29 -3.84
C GLN A 168 -3.17 -6.43 -3.34
N ALA A 169 -3.46 -5.30 -2.69
CA ALA A 169 -2.43 -4.40 -2.17
C ALA A 169 -1.59 -5.06 -1.07
N LEU A 170 -2.21 -5.84 -0.20
CA LEU A 170 -1.53 -6.54 0.90
C LEU A 170 -0.77 -7.79 0.44
N TYR A 171 -1.10 -8.33 -0.72
CA TYR A 171 -0.58 -9.60 -1.20
C TYR A 171 0.93 -9.57 -1.47
N GLY A 172 1.60 -10.67 -1.13
CA GLY A 172 3.00 -10.89 -1.46
C GLY A 172 4.00 -10.18 -0.54
N ASN A 173 3.57 -9.75 0.65
CA ASN A 173 4.43 -9.15 1.67
C ASN A 173 5.31 -8.02 1.10
N PRO A 174 4.72 -6.94 0.57
CA PRO A 174 5.49 -5.87 -0.05
C PRO A 174 6.43 -5.17 0.93
N ASP A 175 7.57 -4.70 0.45
CA ASP A 175 8.54 -3.97 1.27
C ASP A 175 8.03 -2.59 1.66
N ASN A 176 7.20 -2.00 0.81
CA ASN A 176 6.58 -0.69 1.03
C ASN A 176 5.11 -0.76 0.60
N LEU A 177 4.20 -0.39 1.49
CA LEU A 177 2.77 -0.46 1.28
C LEU A 177 2.14 0.93 1.43
N LEU A 178 1.43 1.39 0.41
CA LEU A 178 0.73 2.66 0.39
C LEU A 178 -0.78 2.43 0.36
N LEU A 179 -1.48 2.93 1.36
CA LEU A 179 -2.92 2.78 1.52
C LEU A 179 -3.60 4.14 1.62
N ASP A 180 -4.47 4.47 0.67
CA ASP A 180 -5.29 5.68 0.70
C ASP A 180 -6.73 5.32 1.06
N GLU A 181 -7.16 5.75 2.26
CA GLU A 181 -8.48 5.49 2.83
C GLU A 181 -8.87 3.99 2.83
N PRO A 182 -8.05 3.10 3.41
CA PRO A 182 -8.27 1.66 3.30
C PRO A 182 -9.47 1.14 4.08
N THR A 183 -10.00 1.91 5.02
CA THR A 183 -11.15 1.52 5.86
C THR A 183 -12.49 1.95 5.29
N ASN A 184 -12.52 2.72 4.21
CA ASN A 184 -13.77 3.13 3.58
C ASN A 184 -14.57 1.91 3.13
N ASP A 185 -15.86 1.91 3.43
CA ASP A 185 -16.82 0.83 3.10
C ASP A 185 -16.53 -0.52 3.76
N LEU A 186 -15.69 -0.56 4.79
CA LEU A 186 -15.45 -1.75 5.61
C LEU A 186 -16.31 -1.74 6.87
N ASP A 187 -16.81 -2.90 7.26
CA ASP A 187 -17.45 -3.09 8.56
C ASP A 187 -16.41 -3.14 9.70
N MET A 188 -16.88 -3.09 10.94
CA MET A 188 -15.99 -3.07 12.11
C MET A 188 -15.15 -4.34 12.23
N GLU A 189 -15.69 -5.49 11.91
CA GLU A 189 -14.97 -6.77 11.97
C GLU A 189 -13.80 -6.79 10.97
N THR A 190 -14.04 -6.32 9.76
CA THR A 190 -13.01 -6.22 8.71
C THR A 190 -11.95 -5.18 9.06
N VAL A 191 -12.35 -4.03 9.60
CA VAL A 191 -11.41 -3.01 10.08
C VAL A 191 -10.52 -3.56 11.18
N THR A 192 -11.08 -4.29 12.15
CA THR A 192 -10.32 -4.92 13.23
C THR A 192 -9.29 -5.92 12.68
N TRP A 193 -9.69 -6.73 11.72
CA TRP A 193 -8.77 -7.66 11.06
C TRP A 193 -7.61 -6.92 10.38
N LEU A 194 -7.92 -5.83 9.67
CA LEU A 194 -6.89 -5.00 9.01
C LEU A 194 -5.95 -4.35 10.01
N GLU A 195 -6.47 -3.83 11.12
CA GLU A 195 -5.66 -3.26 12.21
C GLU A 195 -4.66 -4.28 12.76
N GLU A 196 -5.12 -5.51 13.02
CA GLU A 196 -4.26 -6.59 13.51
C GLU A 196 -3.22 -6.99 12.45
N TYR A 197 -3.61 -7.08 11.20
CA TYR A 197 -2.70 -7.39 10.09
C TYR A 197 -1.59 -6.35 9.98
N LEU A 198 -1.93 -5.07 9.99
CA LEU A 198 -0.96 -3.98 9.88
C LEU A 198 -0.10 -3.83 11.14
N ALA A 199 -0.63 -4.12 12.31
CA ALA A 199 0.14 -4.12 13.56
C ALA A 199 1.27 -5.18 13.55
N ASN A 200 1.07 -6.28 12.86
CA ASN A 200 2.05 -7.36 12.70
C ASN A 200 2.86 -7.26 11.39
N PHE A 201 2.62 -6.23 10.59
CA PHE A 201 3.34 -6.03 9.34
C PHE A 201 4.74 -5.49 9.60
N GLU A 202 5.76 -6.22 9.13
CA GLU A 202 7.16 -5.97 9.47
C GLU A 202 7.87 -4.96 8.55
N HIS A 203 7.21 -4.50 7.49
CA HIS A 203 7.78 -3.60 6.49
C HIS A 203 7.24 -2.17 6.64
N THR A 204 7.44 -1.34 5.63
CA THR A 204 7.04 0.07 5.66
C THR A 204 5.58 0.22 5.21
N VAL A 205 4.77 0.95 5.99
CA VAL A 205 3.39 1.30 5.63
C VAL A 205 3.21 2.81 5.70
N LEU A 206 2.64 3.38 4.63
CA LEU A 206 2.13 4.74 4.61
C LEU A 206 0.62 4.67 4.41
N VAL A 207 -0.13 5.30 5.30
CA VAL A 207 -1.60 5.29 5.25
C VAL A 207 -2.16 6.69 5.35
N VAL A 208 -3.10 7.02 4.45
CA VAL A 208 -3.96 8.21 4.55
C VAL A 208 -5.32 7.74 5.02
N SER A 209 -5.81 8.30 6.12
CA SER A 209 -7.14 7.97 6.65
C SER A 209 -7.72 9.13 7.43
N HIS A 210 -9.05 9.27 7.40
CA HIS A 210 -9.81 10.15 8.29
C HIS A 210 -10.31 9.43 9.54
N ASP A 211 -10.13 8.12 9.62
CA ASP A 211 -10.50 7.30 10.77
C ASP A 211 -9.41 7.39 11.86
N ARG A 212 -9.66 8.20 12.88
CA ARG A 212 -8.71 8.44 13.98
C ARG A 212 -8.43 7.18 14.80
N HIS A 213 -9.45 6.37 15.03
CA HIS A 213 -9.30 5.13 15.78
C HIS A 213 -8.38 4.16 15.02
N PHE A 214 -8.56 4.05 13.72
CA PHE A 214 -7.70 3.24 12.87
C PHE A 214 -6.25 3.72 12.91
N LEU A 215 -6.02 5.04 12.74
CA LEU A 215 -4.68 5.62 12.82
C LEU A 215 -4.01 5.36 14.17
N ASP A 216 -4.74 5.50 15.28
CA ASP A 216 -4.22 5.21 16.61
C ASP A 216 -3.84 3.74 16.80
N SER A 217 -4.61 2.84 16.21
CA SER A 217 -4.38 1.40 16.33
C SER A 217 -3.17 0.90 15.54
N VAL A 218 -2.82 1.53 14.41
CA VAL A 218 -1.82 0.99 13.48
C VAL A 218 -0.56 1.84 13.37
N CYS A 219 -0.63 3.15 13.61
CA CYS A 219 0.48 4.06 13.31
C CYS A 219 1.50 4.16 14.43
N THR A 220 2.78 4.12 14.05
CA THR A 220 3.92 4.41 14.92
C THR A 220 4.36 5.86 14.82
N HIS A 221 4.06 6.51 13.69
CA HIS A 221 4.44 7.89 13.37
C HIS A 221 3.26 8.63 12.74
N THR A 222 3.28 9.93 12.88
CA THR A 222 2.30 10.83 12.26
C THR A 222 3.04 11.77 11.32
N VAL A 223 2.56 11.88 10.08
CA VAL A 223 3.11 12.76 9.04
C VAL A 223 2.06 13.84 8.75
N ASP A 224 2.37 15.06 9.12
CA ASP A 224 1.45 16.20 8.99
C ASP A 224 1.78 17.03 7.75
N ILE A 225 0.82 17.18 6.86
CA ILE A 225 0.91 18.06 5.68
C ILE A 225 0.13 19.33 6.01
N ASP A 226 0.86 20.41 6.23
CA ASP A 226 0.29 21.70 6.63
C ASP A 226 1.09 22.89 6.06
N TYR A 227 0.40 23.86 5.51
CA TYR A 227 0.97 25.09 4.96
C TYR A 227 2.17 24.88 4.02
N GLY A 228 2.06 23.91 3.11
CA GLY A 228 3.09 23.61 2.13
C GLY A 228 4.30 22.87 2.70
N LYS A 229 4.24 22.44 3.94
CA LYS A 229 5.29 21.69 4.63
C LYS A 229 4.79 20.31 5.03
N ILE A 230 5.71 19.35 5.05
CA ILE A 230 5.43 17.99 5.54
C ILE A 230 6.41 17.71 6.68
N ASN A 231 5.86 17.47 7.87
CA ASN A 231 6.63 17.17 9.07
C ASN A 231 6.28 15.80 9.62
N MET A 232 7.27 15.06 10.07
CA MET A 232 7.11 13.75 10.68
C MET A 232 7.31 13.83 12.19
N PHE A 233 6.41 13.16 12.92
CA PHE A 233 6.45 13.06 14.38
C PHE A 233 6.41 11.59 14.79
N ALA A 234 7.20 11.21 15.78
CA ALA A 234 7.08 9.91 16.42
C ALA A 234 5.79 9.87 17.27
N GLY A 235 5.08 8.76 17.21
CA GLY A 235 3.83 8.54 17.94
C GLY A 235 2.60 8.51 17.02
N ASN A 236 1.50 7.97 17.54
CA ASN A 236 0.25 7.86 16.82
C ASN A 236 -0.49 9.21 16.75
N TYR A 237 -1.67 9.20 16.11
CA TYR A 237 -2.49 10.40 15.92
C TYR A 237 -2.87 11.08 17.26
N SER A 238 -3.31 10.34 18.26
CA SER A 238 -3.69 10.90 19.57
C SER A 238 -2.52 11.56 20.26
N PHE A 239 -1.35 10.93 20.25
CA PHE A 239 -0.12 11.51 20.82
C PHE A 239 0.28 12.80 20.11
N TRP A 240 0.23 12.81 18.77
CA TRP A 240 0.50 14.01 17.98
C TRP A 240 -0.49 15.13 18.30
N TYR A 241 -1.78 14.81 18.36
CA TYR A 241 -2.83 15.80 18.65
C TYR A 241 -2.66 16.44 20.02
N GLU A 242 -2.47 15.65 21.06
CA GLU A 242 -2.23 16.14 22.43
C GLU A 242 -0.99 17.01 22.52
N SER A 243 0.11 16.59 21.91
CA SER A 243 1.37 17.35 21.85
C SER A 243 1.21 18.68 21.14
N SER A 244 0.45 18.72 20.03
CA SER A 244 0.17 19.93 19.25
C SER A 244 -0.70 20.91 20.05
N GLN A 245 -1.72 20.42 20.76
CA GLN A 245 -2.57 21.25 21.61
C GLN A 245 -1.79 21.84 22.79
N LEU A 246 -0.90 21.08 23.40
CA LEU A 246 -0.03 21.56 24.48
C LEU A 246 0.89 22.68 24.00
N ALA A 247 1.51 22.52 22.83
CA ALA A 247 2.38 23.55 22.23
C ALA A 247 1.62 24.86 21.95
N LEU A 248 0.39 24.77 21.43
CA LEU A 248 -0.46 25.93 21.20
C LEU A 248 -0.79 26.68 22.49
N ARG A 249 -1.15 25.96 23.55
CA ARG A 249 -1.42 26.56 24.87
C ARG A 249 -0.20 27.28 25.44
N GLN A 250 0.98 26.66 25.31
CA GLN A 250 2.22 27.27 25.77
C GLN A 250 2.55 28.57 25.02
N GLN A 251 2.34 28.58 23.69
CA GLN A 251 2.54 29.78 22.88
C GLN A 251 1.57 30.92 23.25
N GLN A 252 0.32 30.58 23.55
CA GLN A 252 -0.68 31.56 23.99
C GLN A 252 -0.32 32.16 25.34
N ASN A 253 0.16 31.33 26.28
CA ASN A 253 0.57 31.78 27.61
C ASN A 253 1.83 32.64 27.60
N GLN A 254 2.70 32.48 26.60
CA GLN A 254 3.89 33.31 26.43
C GLN A 254 3.58 34.69 25.81
N LYS A 255 2.44 34.84 25.14
CA LYS A 255 2.00 36.09 24.53
C LYS A 255 1.06 36.91 25.42
N ALA A 256 0.60 36.34 26.54
CA ALA A 256 -0.22 37.01 27.55
C ALA A 256 0.65 37.55 28.67
#